data_8b8735d44c67f0dd4f2e57e63e689b8b
#
_entry.id   8b8735d44c67f0dd4f2e57e63e689b8b
#
_cell.length_a   1.000
_cell.length_b   1.000
_cell.length_c   1.000
_cell.angle_alpha   90.00
_cell.angle_beta   90.00
_cell.angle_gamma   90.00
#
_symmetry.space_group_name_H-M   'P 1'
#
loop_
_entity.id
_entity.type
_entity.pdbx_description
1 polymer ?
#
loop_
_entity_poly.entity_id
_entity_poly.type
_entity_poly.pdbx_seq_one_letter_code
_entity_poly.pdbx_strand_id
1 'polypeptide(L)'
;MASNAALPWDRNNSTDQSGLDFSEVNHRLLNKIEQNRFIVRQWKMKGKTYEVEPSKSLDALSWRHYLVYWTAKYSARATKSSQMTLVEAGVCDGLTINFAISALETELGRGSNFEVLLYDSWSAIKAEYLTTKEMFAVGDYAYLSIEQTKINLGEFQKRCRFVKGYIPDVFKENPGPNEISWLHIDLNSSTPTLKTLEHFVPRLLPGGVVLFDDYGWKHNEETKEVADKFCSKFEGLMMPFPTGQAIFFKH
;
A
#
# COMPACT_ATOMS: atom_id res chain seq x y z
N MET A 1 -10.72 20.36 36.97
CA MET A 1 -9.81 20.55 35.83
C MET A 1 -8.94 19.31 35.76
N ALA A 2 -9.24 18.36 34.86
CA ALA A 2 -8.40 17.18 34.67
C ALA A 2 -7.15 17.64 33.92
N SER A 3 -5.96 17.44 34.52
CA SER A 3 -4.69 17.69 33.85
C SER A 3 -4.59 16.76 32.64
N ASN A 4 -4.52 17.31 31.43
CA ASN A 4 -4.07 16.58 30.24
C ASN A 4 -2.58 16.24 30.45
N ALA A 5 -2.30 15.28 31.30
CA ALA A 5 -0.97 14.69 31.34
C ALA A 5 -0.80 13.89 30.05
N ALA A 6 0.05 14.34 29.16
CA ALA A 6 0.42 13.57 27.97
C ALA A 6 0.86 12.18 28.40
N LEU A 7 0.34 11.15 27.72
CA LEU A 7 0.74 9.78 28.01
C LEU A 7 2.24 9.63 27.71
N PRO A 8 3.01 8.85 28.50
CA PRO A 8 4.47 8.76 28.35
C PRO A 8 4.91 8.19 26.99
N TRP A 9 4.01 7.58 26.23
CA TRP A 9 4.22 7.08 24.83
C TRP A 9 3.59 7.98 23.78
N ASP A 10 3.27 9.24 24.11
CA ASP A 10 2.87 10.22 23.11
C ASP A 10 4.05 10.50 22.17
N ARG A 11 3.76 10.59 20.86
CA ARG A 11 4.75 10.90 19.81
C ARG A 11 5.58 12.16 20.11
N ASN A 12 5.03 13.11 20.85
CA ASN A 12 5.73 14.34 21.24
C ASN A 12 6.85 14.08 22.26
N ASN A 13 6.84 12.92 22.93
CA ASN A 13 7.88 12.48 23.86
C ASN A 13 8.83 11.44 23.22
N SER A 14 8.60 11.07 21.96
CA SER A 14 9.47 10.14 21.24
C SER A 14 10.70 10.87 20.73
N THR A 15 11.86 10.26 20.88
CA THR A 15 13.11 10.67 20.23
C THR A 15 13.28 10.02 18.85
N ASP A 16 12.33 9.19 18.44
CA ASP A 16 12.34 8.53 17.12
C ASP A 16 11.92 9.50 16.02
N GLN A 17 12.89 9.91 15.22
CA GLN A 17 12.67 10.79 14.07
C GLN A 17 11.74 10.17 13.01
N SER A 18 11.61 8.84 12.91
CA SER A 18 10.74 8.21 11.91
C SER A 18 9.28 8.61 12.10
N GLY A 19 8.82 8.78 13.34
CA GLY A 19 7.46 9.25 13.63
C GLY A 19 7.24 10.71 13.24
N LEU A 20 8.26 11.57 13.42
CA LEU A 20 8.22 12.97 12.99
C LEU A 20 8.21 13.08 11.47
N ASP A 21 9.10 12.37 10.79
CA ASP A 21 9.17 12.34 9.33
C ASP A 21 7.84 11.89 8.71
N PHE A 22 7.21 10.86 9.29
CA PHE A 22 5.87 10.43 8.86
C PHE A 22 4.82 11.51 9.07
N SER A 23 4.83 12.21 10.20
CA SER A 23 3.89 13.31 10.46
C SER A 23 4.02 14.43 9.45
N GLU A 24 5.23 14.78 9.05
CA GLU A 24 5.47 15.79 8.00
C GLU A 24 4.91 15.35 6.64
N VAL A 25 5.09 14.07 6.28
CA VAL A 25 4.51 13.50 5.05
C VAL A 25 3.00 13.57 5.11
N ASN A 26 2.40 13.17 6.24
CA ASN A 26 0.95 13.18 6.45
C ASN A 26 0.38 14.60 6.32
N HIS A 27 0.97 15.59 6.99
CA HIS A 27 0.57 16.99 6.89
C HIS A 27 0.69 17.55 5.47
N ARG A 28 1.80 17.25 4.79
CA ARG A 28 2.01 17.69 3.39
C ARG A 28 0.95 17.12 2.46
N LEU A 29 0.57 15.86 2.66
CA LEU A 29 -0.45 15.21 1.85
C LEU A 29 -1.84 15.77 2.16
N LEU A 30 -2.16 16.00 3.44
CA LEU A 30 -3.39 16.64 3.86
C LEU A 30 -3.56 18.01 3.19
N ASN A 31 -2.54 18.85 3.24
CA ASN A 31 -2.57 20.15 2.58
C ASN A 31 -2.83 20.05 1.07
N LYS A 32 -2.28 19.03 0.40
CA LYS A 32 -2.56 18.80 -1.02
C LYS A 32 -4.02 18.41 -1.26
N ILE A 33 -4.60 17.59 -0.39
CA ILE A 33 -6.00 17.17 -0.48
C ILE A 33 -6.93 18.37 -0.27
N GLU A 34 -6.70 19.17 0.76
CA GLU A 34 -7.49 20.37 1.08
C GLU A 34 -7.42 21.44 -0.02
N GLN A 35 -6.28 21.51 -0.72
CA GLN A 35 -6.10 22.40 -1.87
C GLN A 35 -6.59 21.79 -3.21
N ASN A 36 -7.27 20.64 -3.19
CA ASN A 36 -7.68 19.89 -4.38
C ASN A 36 -6.52 19.54 -5.35
N ARG A 37 -5.31 19.44 -4.81
CA ARG A 37 -4.09 19.03 -5.56
C ARG A 37 -3.82 17.54 -5.46
N PHE A 38 -4.53 16.84 -4.57
CA PHE A 38 -4.58 15.39 -4.45
C PHE A 38 -6.05 14.99 -4.25
N ILE A 39 -6.61 14.24 -5.20
CA ILE A 39 -8.02 13.85 -5.17
C ILE A 39 -8.14 12.40 -4.76
N VAL A 40 -8.77 12.16 -3.60
CA VAL A 40 -9.06 10.82 -3.08
C VAL A 40 -10.49 10.45 -3.45
N ARG A 41 -10.64 9.57 -4.44
CA ARG A 41 -11.95 9.13 -4.95
C ARG A 41 -12.50 7.92 -4.21
N GLN A 42 -11.64 7.09 -3.64
CA GLN A 42 -12.04 5.90 -2.88
C GLN A 42 -12.99 6.21 -1.71
N TRP A 43 -13.05 7.46 -1.25
CA TRP A 43 -13.98 7.87 -0.21
C TRP A 43 -15.43 8.03 -0.70
N LYS A 44 -15.70 7.82 -2.00
CA LYS A 44 -17.02 7.88 -2.63
C LYS A 44 -17.56 6.49 -2.96
N MET A 45 -17.45 5.53 -2.06
CA MET A 45 -17.90 4.15 -2.34
C MET A 45 -19.43 4.04 -2.42
N LYS A 46 -19.94 3.35 -3.45
CA LYS A 46 -21.33 2.85 -3.62
C LYS A 46 -22.44 3.89 -3.38
N GLY A 47 -22.33 5.07 -3.98
CA GLY A 47 -23.41 6.07 -3.89
C GLY A 47 -23.61 6.67 -2.50
N LYS A 48 -22.81 6.29 -1.53
CA LYS A 48 -22.67 6.97 -0.24
C LYS A 48 -21.51 7.91 -0.33
N THR A 49 -21.81 9.19 -0.46
CA THR A 49 -20.83 10.24 -0.21
C THR A 49 -20.55 10.15 1.30
N TYR A 50 -19.43 9.55 1.68
CA TYR A 50 -18.94 9.76 3.03
C TYR A 50 -18.44 11.20 3.06
N GLU A 51 -19.26 12.10 3.58
CA GLU A 51 -18.82 13.46 3.94
C GLU A 51 -17.89 13.38 5.15
N VAL A 52 -16.73 12.74 4.94
CA VAL A 52 -15.68 12.72 5.96
C VAL A 52 -14.71 13.82 5.59
N GLU A 53 -14.49 14.72 6.51
CA GLU A 53 -13.44 15.74 6.35
C GLU A 53 -12.11 15.05 6.04
N PRO A 54 -11.35 15.51 5.03
CA PRO A 54 -10.09 14.90 4.62
C PRO A 54 -9.11 14.64 5.76
N SER A 55 -9.01 15.59 6.72
CA SER A 55 -8.18 15.44 7.92
C SER A 55 -8.57 14.25 8.77
N LYS A 56 -9.85 14.08 9.04
CA LYS A 56 -10.36 12.95 9.85
C LYS A 56 -10.14 11.62 9.16
N SER A 57 -10.25 11.56 7.83
CA SER A 57 -9.98 10.34 7.07
C SER A 57 -8.51 9.96 7.10
N LEU A 58 -7.60 10.92 6.93
CA LEU A 58 -6.16 10.65 7.04
C LEU A 58 -5.76 10.24 8.45
N ASP A 59 -6.31 10.87 9.48
CA ASP A 59 -6.05 10.52 10.88
C ASP A 59 -6.56 9.09 11.19
N ALA A 60 -7.75 8.75 10.73
CA ALA A 60 -8.31 7.40 10.91
C ALA A 60 -7.48 6.32 10.21
N LEU A 61 -6.83 6.65 9.09
CA LEU A 61 -5.97 5.76 8.32
C LEU A 61 -4.47 5.88 8.67
N SER A 62 -4.12 6.72 9.65
CA SER A 62 -2.71 7.02 9.94
C SER A 62 -1.89 5.78 10.31
N TRP A 63 -2.42 4.85 11.09
CA TRP A 63 -1.76 3.59 11.41
C TRP A 63 -1.47 2.74 10.17
N ARG A 64 -2.44 2.64 9.26
CA ARG A 64 -2.31 1.93 7.99
C ARG A 64 -1.16 2.54 7.16
N HIS A 65 -1.17 3.84 6.99
CA HIS A 65 -0.15 4.54 6.23
C HIS A 65 1.23 4.53 6.92
N TYR A 66 1.25 4.51 8.25
CA TYR A 66 2.51 4.38 9.00
C TYR A 66 3.19 3.04 8.74
N LEU A 67 2.43 1.93 8.68
CA LEU A 67 2.99 0.63 8.33
C LEU A 67 3.58 0.61 6.92
N VAL A 68 2.92 1.26 5.95
CA VAL A 68 3.46 1.46 4.59
C VAL A 68 4.78 2.20 4.63
N TYR A 69 4.80 3.35 5.30
CA TYR A 69 5.99 4.19 5.45
C TYR A 69 7.15 3.44 6.12
N TRP A 70 6.87 2.78 7.24
CA TRP A 70 7.86 2.05 8.00
C TRP A 70 8.41 0.84 7.23
N THR A 71 7.57 0.04 6.59
CA THR A 71 8.00 -1.15 5.84
C THR A 71 8.85 -0.80 4.63
N ALA A 72 8.59 0.32 3.95
CA ALA A 72 9.43 0.80 2.86
C ALA A 72 10.83 1.18 3.38
N LYS A 73 10.93 1.91 4.49
CA LYS A 73 12.23 2.23 5.14
C LYS A 73 12.95 0.97 5.62
N TYR A 74 12.23 0.04 6.25
CA TYR A 74 12.78 -1.24 6.69
C TYR A 74 13.40 -2.00 5.50
N SER A 75 12.64 -2.17 4.42
CA SER A 75 13.13 -2.89 3.23
C SER A 75 14.37 -2.24 2.62
N ALA A 76 14.44 -0.90 2.61
CA ALA A 76 15.61 -0.18 2.12
C ALA A 76 16.89 -0.50 2.89
N ARG A 77 16.76 -0.74 4.20
CA ARG A 77 17.89 -1.12 5.06
C ARG A 77 18.20 -2.60 5.04
N ALA A 78 17.17 -3.44 4.98
CA ALA A 78 17.29 -4.87 5.20
C ALA A 78 17.71 -5.64 3.94
N THR A 79 17.26 -5.26 2.75
CA THR A 79 17.53 -5.99 1.50
C THR A 79 18.95 -5.82 0.98
N LYS A 80 19.69 -4.82 1.44
CA LYS A 80 21.07 -4.51 0.98
C LYS A 80 21.22 -4.42 -0.54
N SER A 81 20.12 -4.14 -1.25
CA SER A 81 20.14 -4.01 -2.71
C SER A 81 20.72 -2.66 -3.12
N SER A 82 21.49 -2.65 -4.20
CA SER A 82 22.00 -1.42 -4.82
C SER A 82 20.89 -0.62 -5.53
N GLN A 83 19.78 -1.27 -5.84
CA GLN A 83 18.58 -0.66 -6.43
C GLN A 83 17.35 -1.19 -5.73
N MET A 84 16.60 -0.27 -5.11
CA MET A 84 15.32 -0.62 -4.52
C MET A 84 14.24 -0.69 -5.58
N THR A 85 13.45 -1.75 -5.55
CA THR A 85 12.27 -1.91 -6.41
C THR A 85 11.04 -2.17 -5.56
N LEU A 86 10.09 -1.27 -5.65
CA LEU A 86 8.80 -1.37 -4.99
C LEU A 86 7.74 -1.82 -5.98
N VAL A 87 6.86 -2.71 -5.53
CA VAL A 87 5.68 -3.12 -6.29
C VAL A 87 4.45 -2.88 -5.45
N GLU A 88 3.45 -2.22 -6.03
CA GLU A 88 2.11 -2.11 -5.45
C GLU A 88 1.10 -2.75 -6.41
N ALA A 89 0.30 -3.66 -5.89
CA ALA A 89 -0.81 -4.30 -6.57
C ALA A 89 -2.13 -3.85 -5.93
N GLY A 90 -2.91 -3.06 -6.68
CA GLY A 90 -4.03 -2.28 -6.17
C GLY A 90 -3.57 -0.89 -5.71
N VAL A 91 -3.58 0.07 -6.62
CA VAL A 91 -2.97 1.41 -6.44
C VAL A 91 -4.01 2.47 -6.14
N CYS A 92 -5.21 2.28 -6.70
CA CYS A 92 -6.32 3.21 -6.53
C CYS A 92 -5.92 4.64 -6.92
N ASP A 93 -6.08 5.60 -6.02
CA ASP A 93 -5.72 7.03 -6.21
C ASP A 93 -4.23 7.33 -5.98
N GLY A 94 -3.41 6.33 -5.59
CA GLY A 94 -1.99 6.49 -5.31
C GLY A 94 -1.69 7.04 -3.90
N LEU A 95 -2.67 6.99 -3.00
CA LEU A 95 -2.51 7.49 -1.62
C LEU A 95 -1.44 6.70 -0.86
N THR A 96 -1.51 5.37 -0.91
CA THR A 96 -0.63 4.46 -0.19
C THR A 96 0.79 4.55 -0.71
N ILE A 97 0.99 4.45 -2.02
CA ILE A 97 2.35 4.52 -2.59
C ILE A 97 3.03 5.87 -2.38
N ASN A 98 2.27 6.95 -2.19
CA ASN A 98 2.84 8.25 -1.87
C ASN A 98 3.63 8.21 -0.55
N PHE A 99 3.14 7.47 0.45
CA PHE A 99 3.85 7.26 1.73
C PHE A 99 5.10 6.41 1.54
N ALA A 100 5.04 5.33 0.77
CA ALA A 100 6.20 4.47 0.52
C ALA A 100 7.32 5.22 -0.22
N ILE A 101 7.00 5.98 -1.27
CA ILE A 101 7.98 6.80 -2.00
C ILE A 101 8.57 7.88 -1.08
N SER A 102 7.74 8.56 -0.31
CA SER A 102 8.21 9.57 0.65
C SER A 102 9.15 8.98 1.70
N ALA A 103 8.87 7.76 2.16
CA ALA A 103 9.73 7.03 3.09
C ALA A 103 11.11 6.75 2.49
N LEU A 104 11.16 6.31 1.23
CA LEU A 104 12.43 6.07 0.53
C LEU A 104 13.21 7.35 0.28
N GLU A 105 12.56 8.44 -0.08
CA GLU A 105 13.24 9.74 -0.21
C GLU A 105 13.82 10.24 1.11
N THR A 106 13.15 9.96 2.23
CA THR A 106 13.67 10.28 3.57
C THR A 106 14.85 9.39 3.94
N GLU A 107 14.76 8.09 3.63
CA GLU A 107 15.77 7.10 4.02
C GLU A 107 17.03 7.14 3.15
N LEU A 108 16.85 7.24 1.84
CA LEU A 108 17.94 7.12 0.85
C LEU A 108 18.42 8.47 0.32
N GLY A 109 17.68 9.54 0.63
CA GLY A 109 17.90 10.87 0.08
C GLY A 109 17.16 11.12 -1.23
N ARG A 110 16.79 12.39 -1.46
CA ARG A 110 16.17 12.80 -2.73
C ARG A 110 17.16 12.59 -3.87
N GLY A 111 16.70 11.95 -4.93
CA GLY A 111 17.54 11.63 -6.09
C GLY A 111 18.14 10.23 -6.08
N SER A 112 17.97 9.45 -5.00
CA SER A 112 18.38 8.04 -4.94
C SER A 112 17.72 7.22 -6.03
N ASN A 113 18.41 6.15 -6.45
CA ASN A 113 17.93 5.27 -7.51
C ASN A 113 17.00 4.19 -6.94
N PHE A 114 15.69 4.36 -7.18
CA PHE A 114 14.69 3.34 -6.93
C PHE A 114 13.60 3.38 -7.99
N GLU A 115 12.97 2.25 -8.23
CA GLU A 115 11.87 2.08 -9.19
C GLU A 115 10.60 1.65 -8.49
N VAL A 116 9.46 2.10 -8.98
CA VAL A 116 8.13 1.76 -8.47
C VAL A 116 7.27 1.21 -9.60
N LEU A 117 6.76 -0.02 -9.42
CA LEU A 117 5.81 -0.62 -10.34
C LEU A 117 4.42 -0.64 -9.73
N LEU A 118 3.46 -0.09 -10.45
CA LEU A 118 2.09 0.13 -10.02
C LEU A 118 1.15 -0.68 -10.89
N TYR A 119 0.60 -1.77 -10.33
CA TYR A 119 -0.36 -2.65 -11.00
C TYR A 119 -1.77 -2.35 -10.52
N ASP A 120 -2.64 -1.94 -11.42
CA ASP A 120 -4.06 -1.70 -11.13
C ASP A 120 -4.89 -1.84 -12.41
N SER A 121 -6.13 -2.21 -12.30
CA SER A 121 -7.06 -2.18 -13.43
C SER A 121 -7.48 -0.75 -13.78
N TRP A 122 -7.46 0.16 -12.79
CA TRP A 122 -8.11 1.48 -12.85
C TRP A 122 -9.48 1.41 -13.47
N SER A 123 -10.25 0.41 -13.05
CA SER A 123 -11.57 0.08 -13.55
C SER A 123 -12.34 -0.73 -12.51
N ALA A 124 -13.62 -0.94 -12.76
CA ALA A 124 -14.50 -1.72 -11.89
C ALA A 124 -13.98 -3.14 -11.64
N ILE A 125 -14.14 -3.63 -10.42
CA ILE A 125 -13.89 -5.05 -10.10
C ILE A 125 -14.84 -5.93 -10.90
N LYS A 126 -14.31 -6.97 -11.54
CA LYS A 126 -15.07 -7.91 -12.35
C LYS A 126 -15.28 -9.23 -11.62
N ALA A 127 -16.45 -9.83 -11.84
CA ALA A 127 -16.85 -11.10 -11.24
C ALA A 127 -15.86 -12.26 -11.50
N GLU A 128 -15.21 -12.28 -12.67
CA GLU A 128 -14.29 -13.34 -13.08
C GLU A 128 -13.02 -13.46 -12.22
N TYR A 129 -12.70 -12.42 -11.43
CA TYR A 129 -11.53 -12.38 -10.52
C TYR A 129 -11.91 -12.59 -9.05
N LEU A 130 -13.20 -12.83 -8.76
CA LEU A 130 -13.74 -12.96 -7.41
C LEU A 130 -14.16 -14.40 -7.11
N THR A 131 -14.08 -14.78 -5.86
CA THR A 131 -14.76 -15.97 -5.35
C THR A 131 -16.24 -15.69 -5.13
N THR A 132 -17.02 -16.73 -4.89
CA THR A 132 -18.46 -16.59 -4.60
C THR A 132 -18.74 -15.71 -3.39
N LYS A 133 -17.87 -15.75 -2.36
CA LYS A 133 -18.01 -14.95 -1.14
C LYS A 133 -17.69 -13.47 -1.38
N GLU A 134 -16.89 -13.17 -2.38
CA GLU A 134 -16.42 -11.83 -2.70
C GLU A 134 -17.29 -11.10 -3.73
N MET A 135 -18.34 -11.75 -4.25
CA MET A 135 -19.23 -11.21 -5.31
C MET A 135 -19.90 -9.88 -4.96
N PHE A 136 -19.96 -9.53 -3.69
CA PHE A 136 -20.45 -8.21 -3.24
C PHE A 136 -19.58 -7.04 -3.74
N ALA A 137 -18.34 -7.28 -4.09
CA ALA A 137 -17.39 -6.27 -4.56
C ALA A 137 -17.48 -5.98 -6.07
N VAL A 138 -18.30 -6.75 -6.82
CA VAL A 138 -18.48 -6.52 -8.28
C VAL A 138 -18.92 -5.09 -8.54
N GLY A 139 -18.22 -4.41 -9.44
CA GLY A 139 -18.51 -3.04 -9.85
C GLY A 139 -17.89 -1.97 -8.96
N ASP A 140 -17.26 -2.32 -7.83
CA ASP A 140 -16.53 -1.36 -7.01
C ASP A 140 -15.35 -0.77 -7.79
N TYR A 141 -14.92 0.43 -7.40
CA TYR A 141 -13.80 1.18 -7.99
C TYR A 141 -13.99 1.60 -9.47
N ALA A 142 -15.20 1.54 -10.02
CA ALA A 142 -15.49 1.96 -11.41
C ALA A 142 -15.13 3.42 -11.74
N TYR A 143 -14.96 4.25 -10.72
CA TYR A 143 -14.66 5.68 -10.82
C TYR A 143 -13.17 6.01 -10.89
N LEU A 144 -12.29 5.01 -10.76
CA LEU A 144 -10.85 5.22 -10.79
C LEU A 144 -10.34 5.62 -12.16
N SER A 145 -9.24 6.37 -12.16
CA SER A 145 -8.60 6.85 -13.38
C SER A 145 -7.08 6.86 -13.17
N ILE A 146 -6.35 6.20 -14.06
CA ILE A 146 -4.90 6.20 -14.08
C ILE A 146 -4.33 7.61 -14.24
N GLU A 147 -5.03 8.48 -15.00
CA GLU A 147 -4.63 9.87 -15.21
C GLU A 147 -4.73 10.66 -13.90
N GLN A 148 -5.79 10.41 -13.11
CA GLN A 148 -5.92 11.04 -11.79
C GLN A 148 -4.83 10.56 -10.84
N THR A 149 -4.51 9.26 -10.83
CA THR A 149 -3.41 8.71 -10.03
C THR A 149 -2.08 9.36 -10.39
N LYS A 150 -1.79 9.55 -11.69
CA LYS A 150 -0.58 10.26 -12.16
C LYS A 150 -0.54 11.70 -11.67
N ILE A 151 -1.66 12.43 -11.76
CA ILE A 151 -1.77 13.82 -11.26
C ILE A 151 -1.51 13.85 -9.75
N ASN A 152 -2.12 12.95 -8.99
CA ASN A 152 -1.95 12.85 -7.55
C ASN A 152 -0.49 12.63 -7.14
N LEU A 153 0.22 11.75 -7.86
CA LEU A 153 1.63 11.46 -7.59
C LEU A 153 2.57 12.61 -7.96
N GLY A 154 2.14 13.52 -8.85
CA GLY A 154 2.94 14.69 -9.22
C GLY A 154 4.35 14.29 -9.71
N GLU A 155 5.39 14.85 -9.10
CA GLU A 155 6.78 14.52 -9.47
C GLU A 155 7.15 13.05 -9.25
N PHE A 156 6.50 12.37 -8.32
CA PHE A 156 6.74 10.95 -8.06
C PHE A 156 6.40 10.06 -9.25
N GLN A 157 5.49 10.48 -10.13
CA GLN A 157 5.13 9.71 -11.32
C GLN A 157 6.34 9.41 -12.23
N LYS A 158 7.39 10.24 -12.20
CA LYS A 158 8.61 10.05 -13.00
C LYS A 158 9.40 8.80 -12.60
N ARG A 159 9.17 8.29 -11.37
CA ARG A 159 9.78 7.07 -10.84
C ARG A 159 8.86 5.85 -10.95
N CYS A 160 7.62 6.07 -11.42
CA CYS A 160 6.58 5.06 -11.43
C CYS A 160 6.37 4.52 -12.83
N ARG A 161 6.37 3.20 -12.95
CA ARG A 161 5.87 2.47 -14.10
C ARG A 161 4.44 2.03 -13.82
N PHE A 162 3.49 2.60 -14.55
CA PHE A 162 2.07 2.27 -14.43
C PHE A 162 1.72 1.10 -15.34
N VAL A 163 1.19 0.04 -14.78
CA VAL A 163 0.83 -1.19 -15.48
C VAL A 163 -0.68 -1.39 -15.34
N LYS A 164 -1.42 -0.95 -16.35
CA LYS A 164 -2.89 -1.03 -16.36
C LYS A 164 -3.35 -2.39 -16.83
N GLY A 165 -4.14 -3.08 -16.01
CA GLY A 165 -4.78 -4.35 -16.34
C GLY A 165 -5.20 -5.13 -15.11
N TYR A 166 -5.96 -6.19 -15.33
CA TYR A 166 -6.40 -7.10 -14.28
C TYR A 166 -5.33 -8.15 -13.98
N ILE A 167 -5.09 -8.42 -12.71
CA ILE A 167 -4.24 -9.51 -12.24
C ILE A 167 -5.09 -10.81 -12.25
N PRO A 168 -4.55 -11.92 -12.82
CA PRO A 168 -3.16 -12.13 -13.27
C PRO A 168 -2.87 -11.80 -14.73
N ASP A 169 -3.87 -11.45 -15.54
CA ASP A 169 -3.72 -11.37 -16.99
C ASP A 169 -2.63 -10.39 -17.42
N VAL A 170 -2.52 -9.27 -16.72
CA VAL A 170 -1.52 -8.23 -17.00
C VAL A 170 -0.07 -8.72 -16.86
N PHE A 171 0.19 -9.78 -16.10
CA PHE A 171 1.54 -10.32 -15.91
C PHE A 171 2.11 -11.00 -17.15
N LYS A 172 1.27 -11.41 -18.11
CA LYS A 172 1.70 -12.03 -19.36
C LYS A 172 2.54 -11.07 -20.21
N GLU A 173 2.11 -9.81 -20.26
CA GLU A 173 2.79 -8.77 -21.05
C GLU A 173 3.72 -7.90 -20.21
N ASN A 174 3.44 -7.80 -18.94
CA ASN A 174 4.17 -6.96 -17.98
C ASN A 174 4.57 -7.76 -16.73
N PRO A 175 5.54 -8.70 -16.86
CA PRO A 175 5.92 -9.57 -15.75
C PRO A 175 6.66 -8.85 -14.60
N GLY A 176 7.06 -7.60 -14.81
CA GLY A 176 7.85 -6.86 -13.83
C GLY A 176 9.31 -7.32 -13.73
N PRO A 177 10.04 -6.82 -12.71
CA PRO A 177 11.44 -7.12 -12.49
C PRO A 177 11.65 -8.53 -11.91
N ASN A 178 12.86 -9.04 -12.02
CA ASN A 178 13.26 -10.33 -11.45
C ASN A 178 13.54 -10.26 -9.95
N GLU A 179 13.80 -9.07 -9.42
CA GLU A 179 14.06 -8.83 -8.00
C GLU A 179 13.24 -7.64 -7.53
N ILE A 180 12.60 -7.77 -6.37
CA ILE A 180 11.86 -6.71 -5.70
C ILE A 180 12.25 -6.66 -4.23
N SER A 181 12.16 -5.47 -3.65
CA SER A 181 12.51 -5.24 -2.25
C SER A 181 11.28 -5.06 -1.36
N TRP A 182 10.18 -4.63 -1.92
CA TRP A 182 8.94 -4.35 -1.20
C TRP A 182 7.73 -4.65 -2.08
N LEU A 183 6.73 -5.32 -1.51
CA LEU A 183 5.47 -5.64 -2.16
C LEU A 183 4.31 -5.20 -1.28
N HIS A 184 3.41 -4.40 -1.82
CA HIS A 184 2.13 -4.08 -1.18
C HIS A 184 0.98 -4.69 -1.99
N ILE A 185 0.04 -5.34 -1.31
CA ILE A 185 -1.12 -6.00 -1.92
C ILE A 185 -2.39 -5.44 -1.29
N ASP A 186 -3.20 -4.73 -2.10
CA ASP A 186 -4.49 -4.14 -1.75
C ASP A 186 -5.48 -4.38 -2.89
N LEU A 187 -5.91 -5.64 -3.06
CA LEU A 187 -6.68 -6.10 -4.22
C LEU A 187 -8.13 -6.43 -3.89
N ASN A 188 -8.51 -6.37 -2.61
CA ASN A 188 -9.86 -6.63 -2.12
C ASN A 188 -10.43 -8.00 -2.55
N SER A 189 -9.55 -8.96 -2.90
CA SER A 189 -9.94 -10.30 -3.37
C SER A 189 -8.80 -11.30 -3.21
N SER A 190 -9.15 -12.53 -2.85
CA SER A 190 -8.21 -13.62 -2.59
C SER A 190 -7.57 -14.17 -3.87
N THR A 191 -8.32 -14.25 -4.98
CA THR A 191 -7.80 -14.80 -6.24
C THR A 191 -6.66 -13.97 -6.82
N PRO A 192 -6.78 -12.67 -7.09
CA PRO A 192 -5.66 -11.87 -7.58
C PRO A 192 -4.56 -11.70 -6.52
N THR A 193 -4.89 -11.74 -5.21
CA THR A 193 -3.88 -11.76 -4.14
C THR A 193 -3.00 -12.99 -4.25
N LEU A 194 -3.57 -14.20 -4.39
CA LEU A 194 -2.80 -15.44 -4.59
C LEU A 194 -1.90 -15.33 -5.82
N LYS A 195 -2.44 -14.84 -6.94
CA LYS A 195 -1.67 -14.71 -8.19
C LYS A 195 -0.54 -13.70 -8.07
N THR A 196 -0.72 -12.64 -7.30
CA THR A 196 0.34 -11.67 -6.99
C THR A 196 1.43 -12.29 -6.13
N LEU A 197 1.06 -13.07 -5.13
CA LEU A 197 2.01 -13.82 -4.29
C LEU A 197 2.81 -14.84 -5.11
N GLU A 198 2.15 -15.65 -5.93
CA GLU A 198 2.80 -16.63 -6.81
C GLU A 198 3.80 -15.97 -7.75
N HIS A 199 3.49 -14.76 -8.21
CA HIS A 199 4.30 -14.03 -9.16
C HIS A 199 5.49 -13.31 -8.53
N PHE A 200 5.30 -12.61 -7.42
CA PHE A 200 6.31 -11.71 -6.86
C PHE A 200 7.08 -12.24 -5.65
N VAL A 201 6.50 -13.09 -4.79
CA VAL A 201 7.21 -13.55 -3.57
C VAL A 201 8.48 -14.38 -3.89
N PRO A 202 8.52 -15.20 -4.95
CA PRO A 202 9.77 -15.85 -5.36
C PRO A 202 10.88 -14.85 -5.73
N ARG A 203 10.52 -13.64 -6.18
CA ARG A 203 11.41 -12.56 -6.58
C ARG A 203 11.71 -11.56 -5.47
N LEU A 204 11.04 -11.69 -4.33
CA LEU A 204 11.28 -10.84 -3.17
C LEU A 204 12.64 -11.18 -2.57
N LEU A 205 13.49 -10.18 -2.42
CA LEU A 205 14.82 -10.32 -1.83
C LEU A 205 14.74 -10.73 -0.35
N PRO A 206 15.74 -11.44 0.19
CA PRO A 206 15.88 -11.57 1.65
C PRO A 206 15.92 -10.20 2.32
N GLY A 207 15.20 -10.06 3.43
CA GLY A 207 14.98 -8.75 4.08
C GLY A 207 13.86 -7.90 3.45
N GLY A 208 13.32 -8.32 2.32
CA GLY A 208 12.13 -7.69 1.74
C GLY A 208 10.85 -8.07 2.49
N VAL A 209 9.81 -7.28 2.25
CA VAL A 209 8.52 -7.51 2.91
C VAL A 209 7.37 -7.57 1.92
N VAL A 210 6.33 -8.33 2.28
CA VAL A 210 4.99 -8.20 1.71
C VAL A 210 4.10 -7.53 2.76
N LEU A 211 3.51 -6.40 2.41
CA LEU A 211 2.48 -5.75 3.21
C LEU A 211 1.11 -6.07 2.60
N PHE A 212 0.25 -6.71 3.38
CA PHE A 212 -1.13 -7.00 3.03
C PHE A 212 -2.05 -5.96 3.64
N ASP A 213 -2.89 -5.33 2.84
CA ASP A 213 -3.88 -4.39 3.33
C ASP A 213 -5.15 -5.08 3.80
N ASP A 214 -5.58 -6.11 3.09
CA ASP A 214 -6.85 -6.82 3.27
C ASP A 214 -6.72 -8.13 4.07
N TYR A 215 -5.81 -8.22 5.03
CA TYR A 215 -5.54 -9.48 5.73
C TYR A 215 -6.58 -9.80 6.81
N GLY A 216 -6.93 -8.85 7.64
CA GLY A 216 -7.73 -9.07 8.84
C GLY A 216 -9.10 -8.42 8.85
N TRP A 217 -9.56 -7.92 7.71
CA TRP A 217 -10.87 -7.30 7.60
C TRP A 217 -11.99 -8.33 7.52
N LYS A 218 -13.13 -7.96 8.10
CA LYS A 218 -14.36 -8.75 7.94
C LYS A 218 -14.70 -8.88 6.46
N HIS A 219 -15.03 -10.10 6.03
CA HIS A 219 -15.29 -10.51 4.65
C HIS A 219 -14.04 -10.74 3.78
N ASN A 220 -12.83 -10.61 4.33
CA ASN A 220 -11.57 -10.92 3.64
C ASN A 220 -10.89 -12.18 4.20
N GLU A 221 -11.68 -13.08 4.82
CA GLU A 221 -11.17 -14.32 5.44
C GLU A 221 -10.41 -15.19 4.43
N GLU A 222 -10.88 -15.24 3.17
CA GLU A 222 -10.22 -16.02 2.10
C GLU A 222 -8.86 -15.40 1.71
N THR A 223 -8.74 -14.07 1.74
CA THR A 223 -7.47 -13.38 1.51
C THR A 223 -6.46 -13.75 2.60
N LYS A 224 -6.90 -13.76 3.87
CA LYS A 224 -6.06 -14.22 4.98
C LYS A 224 -5.59 -15.66 4.82
N GLU A 225 -6.51 -16.58 4.52
CA GLU A 225 -6.19 -18.00 4.31
C GLU A 225 -5.15 -18.20 3.19
N VAL A 226 -5.32 -17.49 2.09
CA VAL A 226 -4.40 -17.52 0.94
C VAL A 226 -3.02 -16.99 1.34
N ALA A 227 -2.96 -15.84 2.03
CA ALA A 227 -1.70 -15.25 2.48
C ALA A 227 -0.95 -16.18 3.44
N ASP A 228 -1.61 -16.70 4.47
CA ASP A 228 -1.01 -17.60 5.45
C ASP A 228 -0.48 -18.87 4.79
N LYS A 229 -1.31 -19.53 3.99
CA LYS A 229 -0.95 -20.79 3.30
C LYS A 229 0.18 -20.59 2.29
N PHE A 230 0.23 -19.45 1.61
CA PHE A 230 1.28 -19.20 0.62
C PHE A 230 2.59 -18.83 1.29
N CYS A 231 2.57 -17.88 2.23
CA CYS A 231 3.78 -17.38 2.89
C CYS A 231 4.44 -18.46 3.75
N SER A 232 3.68 -19.43 4.31
CA SER A 232 4.24 -20.56 5.08
C SER A 232 5.19 -21.45 4.28
N LYS A 233 5.25 -21.31 2.95
CA LYS A 233 6.20 -22.04 2.09
C LYS A 233 7.58 -21.40 2.02
N PHE A 234 7.74 -20.22 2.57
CA PHE A 234 8.98 -19.45 2.54
C PHE A 234 9.51 -19.25 3.95
N GLU A 235 10.82 -19.14 4.08
CA GLU A 235 11.44 -18.74 5.33
C GLU A 235 11.10 -17.28 5.63
N GLY A 236 10.51 -17.03 6.78
CA GLY A 236 10.04 -15.69 7.14
C GLY A 236 9.05 -15.67 8.29
N LEU A 237 8.60 -14.47 8.62
CA LEU A 237 7.66 -14.22 9.72
C LEU A 237 6.44 -13.45 9.23
N MET A 238 5.25 -13.98 9.50
CA MET A 238 3.97 -13.27 9.31
C MET A 238 3.60 -12.54 10.61
N MET A 239 3.39 -11.23 10.53
CA MET A 239 3.01 -10.37 11.65
C MET A 239 1.68 -9.67 11.35
N PRO A 240 0.55 -10.11 11.94
CA PRO A 240 -0.74 -9.43 11.81
C PRO A 240 -0.84 -8.20 12.72
N PHE A 241 -1.61 -7.21 12.30
CA PHE A 241 -1.84 -5.96 13.02
C PHE A 241 -3.33 -5.72 13.33
N PRO A 242 -3.65 -5.03 14.42
CA PRO A 242 -5.03 -4.66 14.75
C PRO A 242 -5.71 -3.75 13.71
N THR A 243 -4.94 -3.16 12.81
CA THR A 243 -5.43 -2.35 11.68
C THR A 243 -6.08 -3.17 10.57
N GLY A 244 -6.06 -4.51 10.66
CA GLY A 244 -6.51 -5.41 9.60
C GLY A 244 -5.44 -5.71 8.56
N GLN A 245 -4.26 -5.12 8.66
CA GLN A 245 -3.09 -5.38 7.82
C GLN A 245 -2.24 -6.53 8.38
N ALA A 246 -1.36 -7.06 7.55
CA ALA A 246 -0.28 -7.94 8.00
C ALA A 246 1.00 -7.68 7.20
N ILE A 247 2.14 -8.00 7.79
CA ILE A 247 3.45 -7.94 7.14
C ILE A 247 4.06 -9.34 7.14
N PHE A 248 4.51 -9.80 5.98
CA PHE A 248 5.38 -10.96 5.87
C PHE A 248 6.81 -10.47 5.64
N PHE A 249 7.69 -10.79 6.57
CA PHE A 249 9.14 -10.54 6.47
C PHE A 249 9.81 -11.77 5.88
N LYS A 250 10.44 -11.65 4.72
CA LYS A 250 11.20 -12.73 4.09
C LYS A 250 12.64 -12.73 4.61
N HIS A 251 13.08 -13.87 5.10
CA HIS A 251 14.46 -14.10 5.58
C HIS A 251 15.39 -14.54 4.46
#